data_853946b46efe5bc9648b8a75637e0e0f
#
_entry.id   853946b46efe5bc9648b8a75637e0e0f
#
_cell.length_a   1.000
_cell.length_b   1.000
_cell.length_c   1.000
_cell.angle_alpha   90.00
_cell.angle_beta   90.00
_cell.angle_gamma   90.00
#
_symmetry.space_group_name_H-M   'P 1'
#
loop_
_entity.id
_entity.type
_entity.pdbx_description
1 polymer ?
#
loop_
_entity_poly.entity_id
_entity_poly.type
_entity_poly.pdbx_seq_one_letter_code
_entity_poly.pdbx_strand_id
1 'polypeptide(L)'
;MQAQYDNIVMSSALLWLDHTILNKGKAFTNISSFFYDVNSLYNGYNTYGSPFRQFVADESIKNIHGADIINSVILNSSIVPRGASNFANINYEQGQVYFTSAVSNPSTTLSANFAVKDFNTYITNDLEEKLLFETQFTIRNKTDLTATGLPPSTMTYPAIFLKNNGSKNEPLAFGGTDQTETDLRMIVLSDDQYKIDAVGSILRDRVKTFIPLIPEANMPFNALGDYKNNVQFNYTGITDARSPDCVSTTGVFIDNVYTSKIGGVTYSQKTNINPDVFSMIIDLEISDIRAPRQ
;
A
#
# COMPACT_ATOMS: atom_id res chain seq x y z
N MET A 1 -9.69 -1.24 -21.66
CA MET A 1 -9.93 -2.64 -21.22
C MET A 1 -10.62 -2.56 -19.88
N GLN A 2 -11.70 -3.32 -19.65
CA GLN A 2 -12.34 -3.39 -18.33
C GLN A 2 -11.52 -4.29 -17.42
N ALA A 3 -11.52 -3.98 -16.12
CA ALA A 3 -10.87 -4.81 -15.10
C ALA A 3 -11.47 -6.21 -15.11
N GLN A 4 -10.62 -7.20 -15.05
CA GLN A 4 -10.98 -8.60 -14.95
C GLN A 4 -10.91 -9.05 -13.49
N TYR A 5 -11.40 -10.24 -13.21
CA TYR A 5 -11.45 -10.80 -11.87
C TYR A 5 -10.10 -10.71 -11.13
N ASP A 6 -9.01 -11.15 -11.77
CA ASP A 6 -7.67 -11.13 -11.15
C ASP A 6 -7.21 -9.71 -10.79
N ASN A 7 -7.57 -8.70 -11.59
CA ASN A 7 -7.26 -7.30 -11.26
C ASN A 7 -8.03 -6.83 -10.02
N ILE A 8 -9.32 -7.21 -9.91
CA ILE A 8 -10.16 -6.87 -8.76
C ILE A 8 -9.61 -7.57 -7.50
N VAL A 9 -9.25 -8.85 -7.60
CA VAL A 9 -8.63 -9.61 -6.50
C VAL A 9 -7.34 -8.96 -6.04
N MET A 10 -6.43 -8.64 -6.96
CA MET A 10 -5.14 -8.03 -6.62
C MET A 10 -5.29 -6.66 -5.95
N SER A 11 -6.14 -5.80 -6.51
CA SER A 11 -6.36 -4.46 -5.95
C SER A 11 -7.05 -4.53 -4.59
N SER A 12 -8.01 -5.44 -4.42
CA SER A 12 -8.69 -5.65 -3.14
C SER A 12 -7.75 -6.26 -2.10
N ALA A 13 -6.92 -7.22 -2.51
CA ALA A 13 -5.91 -7.83 -1.64
C ALA A 13 -4.88 -6.81 -1.17
N LEU A 14 -4.47 -5.86 -2.02
CA LEU A 14 -3.56 -4.78 -1.63
C LEU A 14 -4.18 -3.89 -0.55
N LEU A 15 -5.43 -3.45 -0.74
CA LEU A 15 -6.13 -2.61 0.24
C LEU A 15 -6.39 -3.36 1.56
N TRP A 16 -6.74 -4.64 1.47
CA TRP A 16 -6.91 -5.52 2.64
C TRP A 16 -5.61 -5.71 3.41
N LEU A 17 -4.51 -5.97 2.70
CA LEU A 17 -3.17 -6.10 3.28
C LEU A 17 -2.79 -4.83 4.03
N ASP A 18 -2.91 -3.70 3.35
CA ASP A 18 -2.59 -2.39 3.89
C ASP A 18 -3.39 -2.10 5.18
N HIS A 19 -4.72 -2.23 5.10
CA HIS A 19 -5.58 -2.07 6.26
C HIS A 19 -5.22 -3.05 7.40
N THR A 20 -4.96 -4.33 7.07
CA THR A 20 -4.67 -5.37 8.07
C THR A 20 -3.39 -5.05 8.85
N ILE A 21 -2.31 -4.66 8.15
CA ILE A 21 -1.03 -4.30 8.77
C ILE A 21 -1.18 -3.02 9.60
N LEU A 22 -1.85 -2.00 9.08
CA LEU A 22 -2.08 -0.74 9.79
C LEU A 22 -2.97 -0.94 11.03
N ASN A 23 -4.02 -1.75 10.92
CA ASN A 23 -4.96 -1.95 12.02
C ASN A 23 -4.41 -2.90 13.10
N LYS A 24 -3.90 -4.08 12.72
CA LYS A 24 -3.45 -5.09 13.69
C LYS A 24 -2.04 -4.83 14.20
N GLY A 25 -1.16 -4.34 13.34
CA GLY A 25 0.23 -4.03 13.68
C GLY A 25 0.43 -2.62 14.21
N LYS A 26 -0.55 -1.72 14.05
CA LYS A 26 -0.38 -0.27 14.24
C LYS A 26 0.86 0.25 13.50
N ALA A 27 1.07 -0.29 12.29
CA ALA A 27 2.30 -0.12 11.53
C ALA A 27 2.35 1.24 10.82
N PHE A 28 2.26 2.32 11.58
CA PHE A 28 2.38 3.69 11.09
C PHE A 28 2.99 4.61 12.16
N THR A 29 3.49 5.75 11.72
CA THR A 29 4.04 6.79 12.58
C THR A 29 3.49 8.14 12.16
N ASN A 30 2.91 8.90 13.12
CA ASN A 30 2.49 10.28 12.90
C ASN A 30 3.73 11.20 12.88
N ILE A 31 3.84 12.02 11.85
CA ILE A 31 5.00 12.87 11.60
C ILE A 31 4.53 14.27 11.21
N SER A 32 5.27 15.29 11.67
CA SER A 32 5.21 16.66 11.14
C SER A 32 6.48 16.93 10.34
N SER A 33 6.36 17.22 9.06
CA SER A 33 7.53 17.41 8.19
C SER A 33 7.27 18.44 7.10
N PHE A 34 8.37 18.98 6.57
CA PHE A 34 8.36 19.80 5.36
C PHE A 34 8.32 18.92 4.11
N PHE A 35 7.87 19.53 3.02
CA PHE A 35 7.96 18.99 1.68
C PHE A 35 9.11 19.61 0.91
N TYR A 36 9.67 18.86 -0.02
CA TYR A 36 10.85 19.22 -0.78
C TYR A 36 10.55 19.16 -2.28
N ASP A 37 11.16 20.06 -3.02
CA ASP A 37 11.07 20.03 -4.48
C ASP A 37 11.68 18.74 -5.02
N VAL A 38 10.94 18.03 -5.85
CA VAL A 38 11.43 16.82 -6.55
C VAL A 38 11.90 17.10 -7.97
N ASN A 39 11.97 18.39 -8.33
CA ASN A 39 12.43 18.86 -9.65
C ASN A 39 11.75 18.18 -10.84
N SER A 40 10.50 17.78 -10.67
CA SER A 40 9.69 17.15 -11.73
C SER A 40 8.28 17.70 -11.74
N LEU A 41 7.71 17.80 -12.94
CA LEU A 41 6.29 18.04 -13.12
C LEU A 41 5.58 16.70 -13.29
N TYR A 42 4.43 16.55 -12.63
CA TYR A 42 3.56 15.42 -12.85
C TYR A 42 2.23 15.90 -13.44
N ASN A 43 1.94 15.52 -14.68
CA ASN A 43 0.75 15.98 -15.42
C ASN A 43 0.59 17.54 -15.41
N GLY A 44 1.70 18.27 -15.47
CA GLY A 44 1.69 19.74 -15.45
C GLY A 44 1.64 20.37 -14.06
N TYR A 45 1.53 19.58 -12.99
CA TYR A 45 1.58 20.08 -11.61
C TYR A 45 3.01 20.16 -11.10
N ASN A 46 3.30 21.18 -10.29
CA ASN A 46 4.52 21.27 -9.50
C ASN A 46 4.42 20.27 -8.35
N THR A 47 5.43 19.41 -8.21
CA THR A 47 5.43 18.26 -7.31
C THR A 47 6.38 18.49 -6.15
N TYR A 48 5.89 18.30 -4.95
CA TYR A 48 6.69 18.35 -3.73
C TYR A 48 6.58 17.04 -2.98
N GLY A 49 7.72 16.43 -2.70
CA GLY A 49 7.82 15.12 -2.04
C GLY A 49 8.09 15.23 -0.55
N SER A 50 7.47 14.36 0.22
CA SER A 50 7.87 14.05 1.57
C SER A 50 9.21 13.27 1.55
N PRO A 51 10.02 13.31 2.63
CA PRO A 51 11.16 12.39 2.80
C PRO A 51 10.72 10.93 3.00
N PHE A 52 9.43 10.68 3.11
CA PHE A 52 8.83 9.35 3.30
C PHE A 52 7.93 8.99 2.12
N ARG A 53 7.68 7.69 1.91
CA ARG A 53 6.96 7.24 0.72
C ARG A 53 5.45 7.24 0.93
N GLN A 54 4.88 6.21 1.46
CA GLN A 54 3.44 6.06 1.46
C GLN A 54 2.80 6.71 2.70
N PHE A 55 1.81 7.56 2.47
CA PHE A 55 0.97 8.09 3.53
C PHE A 55 -0.15 7.12 3.87
N VAL A 56 -0.55 7.11 5.13
CA VAL A 56 -1.78 6.44 5.53
C VAL A 56 -2.96 7.22 4.96
N ALA A 57 -3.82 6.52 4.22
CA ALA A 57 -4.97 7.10 3.54
C ALA A 57 -6.31 6.62 4.12
N ASP A 58 -6.30 5.56 4.92
CA ASP A 58 -7.48 4.91 5.44
C ASP A 58 -8.03 5.61 6.69
N GLU A 59 -9.16 6.29 6.56
CA GLU A 59 -9.85 6.99 7.66
C GLU A 59 -10.27 6.05 8.81
N SER A 60 -10.45 4.75 8.54
CA SER A 60 -10.74 3.81 9.60
C SER A 60 -9.57 3.69 10.60
N ILE A 61 -8.33 3.82 10.14
CA ILE A 61 -7.13 3.80 10.99
C ILE A 61 -7.04 5.07 11.85
N LYS A 62 -7.43 6.24 11.31
CA LYS A 62 -7.58 7.46 12.11
C LYS A 62 -8.58 7.26 13.24
N ASN A 63 -9.74 6.70 12.95
CA ASN A 63 -10.81 6.51 13.92
C ASN A 63 -10.45 5.49 15.00
N ILE A 64 -9.71 4.43 14.65
CA ILE A 64 -9.36 3.33 15.55
C ILE A 64 -8.07 3.62 16.33
N HIS A 65 -7.06 4.19 15.68
CA HIS A 65 -5.69 4.29 16.21
C HIS A 65 -5.12 5.70 16.22
N GLY A 66 -5.85 6.70 15.70
CA GLY A 66 -5.42 8.11 15.72
C GLY A 66 -4.34 8.43 14.67
N ALA A 67 -4.37 7.79 13.50
CA ALA A 67 -3.48 8.16 12.40
C ALA A 67 -3.83 9.55 11.84
N ASP A 68 -2.84 10.39 11.62
CA ASP A 68 -3.01 11.71 11.01
C ASP A 68 -3.16 11.58 9.49
N ILE A 69 -4.40 11.57 9.00
CA ILE A 69 -4.66 11.51 7.56
C ILE A 69 -4.53 12.92 6.97
N ILE A 70 -3.57 13.07 6.05
CA ILE A 70 -3.32 14.36 5.41
C ILE A 70 -4.51 14.74 4.50
N ASN A 71 -5.09 15.91 4.74
CA ASN A 71 -6.13 16.51 3.89
C ASN A 71 -5.89 18.02 3.64
N SER A 72 -4.88 18.57 4.25
CA SER A 72 -4.46 19.95 4.14
C SER A 72 -2.96 20.09 4.31
N VAL A 73 -2.39 21.17 3.83
CA VAL A 73 -0.99 21.55 4.04
C VAL A 73 -0.90 22.86 4.77
N ILE A 74 0.23 23.13 5.38
CA ILE A 74 0.55 24.41 5.99
C ILE A 74 1.50 25.13 5.02
N LEU A 75 1.01 26.21 4.41
CA LEU A 75 1.78 27.06 3.51
C LEU A 75 1.97 28.43 4.12
N ASN A 76 3.22 28.84 4.36
CA ASN A 76 3.54 30.12 5.02
C ASN A 76 2.74 30.31 6.33
N SER A 77 2.70 29.30 7.19
CA SER A 77 1.95 29.27 8.46
C SER A 77 0.42 29.34 8.34
N SER A 78 -0.13 29.24 7.14
CA SER A 78 -1.57 29.18 6.88
C SER A 78 -2.00 27.80 6.45
N ILE A 79 -3.10 27.29 7.02
CA ILE A 79 -3.66 26.00 6.63
C ILE A 79 -4.38 26.14 5.28
N VAL A 80 -3.97 25.34 4.31
CA VAL A 80 -4.56 25.31 2.97
C VAL A 80 -5.15 23.90 2.77
N PRO A 81 -6.49 23.77 2.71
CA PRO A 81 -7.11 22.48 2.45
C PRO A 81 -6.94 22.07 0.98
N ARG A 82 -7.02 20.77 0.71
CA ARG A 82 -6.96 20.22 -0.65
C ARG A 82 -8.05 20.86 -1.54
N GLY A 83 -7.68 21.20 -2.77
CA GLY A 83 -8.56 21.87 -3.74
C GLY A 83 -8.73 23.37 -3.52
N ALA A 84 -8.10 23.96 -2.49
CA ALA A 84 -8.15 25.40 -2.23
C ALA A 84 -6.86 26.08 -2.75
N SER A 85 -7.00 27.33 -3.20
CA SER A 85 -5.89 28.12 -3.74
C SER A 85 -5.19 27.40 -4.90
N ASN A 86 -3.87 27.26 -4.82
CA ASN A 86 -3.04 26.54 -5.79
C ASN A 86 -2.72 25.08 -5.36
N PHE A 87 -3.18 24.64 -4.20
CA PHE A 87 -3.01 23.25 -3.73
C PHE A 87 -4.03 22.35 -4.41
N ALA A 88 -3.56 21.55 -5.38
CA ALA A 88 -4.42 20.77 -6.24
C ALA A 88 -4.76 19.39 -5.64
N ASN A 89 -3.73 18.66 -5.15
CA ASN A 89 -3.91 17.22 -4.93
C ASN A 89 -2.87 16.63 -3.97
N ILE A 90 -3.18 15.45 -3.42
CA ILE A 90 -2.30 14.63 -2.59
C ILE A 90 -2.15 13.26 -3.25
N ASN A 91 -0.92 12.81 -3.43
CA ASN A 91 -0.63 11.44 -3.84
C ASN A 91 -0.18 10.62 -2.63
N TYR A 92 -1.09 9.83 -2.09
CA TYR A 92 -0.85 9.03 -0.88
C TYR A 92 0.17 7.92 -1.11
N GLU A 93 0.20 7.33 -2.31
CA GLU A 93 1.13 6.26 -2.67
C GLU A 93 2.56 6.78 -2.84
N GLN A 94 2.68 7.96 -3.48
CA GLN A 94 3.99 8.54 -3.75
C GLN A 94 4.51 9.43 -2.60
N GLY A 95 3.70 9.71 -1.59
CA GLY A 95 4.06 10.61 -0.51
C GLY A 95 4.31 12.05 -0.99
N GLN A 96 3.48 12.53 -1.92
CA GLN A 96 3.68 13.79 -2.63
C GLN A 96 2.43 14.66 -2.58
N VAL A 97 2.64 15.96 -2.72
CA VAL A 97 1.60 16.98 -2.86
C VAL A 97 1.79 17.76 -4.15
N TYR A 98 0.69 18.12 -4.82
CA TYR A 98 0.68 18.74 -6.12
C TYR A 98 0.09 20.15 -6.07
N PHE A 99 0.77 21.08 -6.74
CA PHE A 99 0.38 22.47 -6.83
C PHE A 99 0.26 22.91 -8.29
N THR A 100 -0.72 23.76 -8.58
CA THR A 100 -0.89 24.34 -9.93
C THR A 100 0.17 25.40 -10.26
N SER A 101 0.74 26.04 -9.24
CA SER A 101 1.84 27.00 -9.39
C SER A 101 2.97 26.68 -8.41
N ALA A 102 4.17 27.12 -8.74
CA ALA A 102 5.36 26.87 -7.93
C ALA A 102 5.24 27.50 -6.54
N VAL A 103 5.69 26.75 -5.51
CA VAL A 103 5.82 27.20 -4.14
C VAL A 103 7.26 27.63 -3.90
N SER A 104 7.45 28.86 -3.40
CA SER A 104 8.79 29.37 -3.08
C SER A 104 9.32 28.76 -1.79
N ASN A 105 10.55 28.24 -1.83
CA ASN A 105 11.26 27.65 -0.68
C ASN A 105 10.42 26.57 0.07
N PRO A 106 9.93 25.51 -0.61
CA PRO A 106 9.02 24.53 -0.02
C PRO A 106 9.59 23.89 1.25
N SER A 107 10.90 23.68 1.32
CA SER A 107 11.59 23.10 2.49
C SER A 107 11.48 23.91 3.79
N THR A 108 10.97 25.14 3.72
CA THR A 108 10.79 26.02 4.89
C THR A 108 9.37 26.57 5.00
N THR A 109 8.60 26.56 3.91
CA THR A 109 7.29 27.20 3.83
C THR A 109 6.14 26.23 3.68
N LEU A 110 6.41 25.00 3.23
CA LEU A 110 5.40 23.98 2.95
C LEU A 110 5.59 22.78 3.87
N SER A 111 4.67 22.56 4.80
CA SER A 111 4.68 21.44 5.73
C SER A 111 3.30 20.83 5.91
N ALA A 112 3.22 19.67 6.53
CA ALA A 112 1.97 19.06 6.98
C ALA A 112 2.20 18.08 8.14
N ASN A 113 1.10 17.74 8.82
CA ASN A 113 1.03 16.61 9.72
C ASN A 113 0.42 15.44 8.97
N PHE A 114 1.06 14.29 9.01
CA PHE A 114 0.61 13.09 8.32
C PHE A 114 1.15 11.82 8.97
N ALA A 115 0.41 10.73 8.81
CA ALA A 115 0.88 9.41 9.19
C ALA A 115 1.59 8.75 7.99
N VAL A 116 2.76 8.17 8.26
CA VAL A 116 3.56 7.41 7.30
C VAL A 116 3.46 5.94 7.64
N LYS A 117 3.27 5.08 6.64
CA LYS A 117 3.26 3.63 6.82
C LYS A 117 4.64 3.13 7.26
N ASP A 118 4.66 2.16 8.16
CA ASP A 118 5.89 1.47 8.54
C ASP A 118 6.33 0.46 7.49
N PHE A 119 5.38 -0.10 6.74
CA PHE A 119 5.62 -0.90 5.56
C PHE A 119 4.94 -0.28 4.35
N ASN A 120 5.72 0.01 3.33
CA ASN A 120 5.18 0.40 2.04
C ASN A 120 4.66 -0.85 1.31
N THR A 121 3.50 -0.76 0.69
CA THR A 121 2.86 -1.88 0.00
C THR A 121 2.83 -1.64 -1.50
N TYR A 122 3.27 -2.63 -2.28
CA TYR A 122 3.36 -2.53 -3.74
C TYR A 122 2.79 -3.77 -4.41
N ILE A 123 2.15 -3.61 -5.56
CA ILE A 123 1.88 -4.70 -6.50
C ILE A 123 3.08 -4.81 -7.44
N THR A 124 3.54 -6.02 -7.69
CA THR A 124 4.68 -6.27 -8.59
C THR A 124 4.45 -7.50 -9.47
N ASN A 125 5.06 -7.48 -10.65
CA ASN A 125 5.21 -8.63 -11.54
C ASN A 125 6.68 -9.08 -11.63
N ASP A 126 7.57 -8.42 -10.90
CA ASP A 126 8.99 -8.73 -10.91
C ASP A 126 9.27 -10.13 -10.34
N LEU A 127 10.37 -10.73 -10.78
CA LEU A 127 10.89 -11.96 -10.21
C LEU A 127 11.41 -11.72 -8.79
N GLU A 128 11.27 -12.71 -7.94
CA GLU A 128 11.74 -12.65 -6.55
C GLU A 128 13.23 -12.36 -6.46
N GLU A 129 14.03 -12.99 -7.32
CA GLU A 129 15.47 -12.75 -7.42
C GLU A 129 15.79 -11.29 -7.69
N LYS A 130 15.05 -10.65 -8.61
CA LYS A 130 15.22 -9.23 -8.90
C LYS A 130 14.93 -8.36 -7.67
N LEU A 131 13.83 -8.63 -6.97
CA LEU A 131 13.45 -7.86 -5.78
C LEU A 131 14.44 -8.05 -4.64
N LEU A 132 14.97 -9.27 -4.46
CA LEU A 132 15.84 -9.61 -3.35
C LEU A 132 17.32 -9.22 -3.59
N PHE A 133 17.80 -9.28 -4.84
CA PHE A 133 19.23 -9.16 -5.15
C PHE A 133 19.60 -8.00 -6.07
N GLU A 134 18.72 -7.57 -6.98
CA GLU A 134 19.05 -6.60 -8.00
C GLU A 134 18.50 -5.21 -7.71
N THR A 135 17.41 -5.11 -6.93
CA THR A 135 16.77 -3.83 -6.67
C THR A 135 17.52 -3.08 -5.56
N GLN A 136 17.99 -1.89 -5.89
CA GLN A 136 18.52 -0.97 -4.90
C GLN A 136 17.35 -0.18 -4.29
N PHE A 137 17.06 -0.43 -3.03
CA PHE A 137 16.06 0.31 -2.31
C PHE A 137 16.69 1.45 -1.52
N THR A 138 15.97 2.54 -1.40
CA THR A 138 16.35 3.64 -0.51
C THR A 138 15.82 3.35 0.89
N ILE A 139 16.70 3.08 1.84
CA ILE A 139 16.33 2.97 3.25
C ILE A 139 16.10 4.37 3.78
N ARG A 140 14.91 4.61 4.35
CA ARG A 140 14.59 5.85 5.06
C ARG A 140 14.34 5.56 6.52
N ASN A 141 15.23 6.06 7.36
CA ASN A 141 15.00 6.09 8.79
C ASN A 141 14.06 7.26 9.11
N LYS A 142 12.97 7.00 9.82
CA LYS A 142 12.00 8.03 10.22
C LYS A 142 12.56 9.07 11.18
N THR A 143 13.69 8.79 11.80
CA THR A 143 14.42 9.73 12.67
C THR A 143 15.45 10.56 11.91
N ASP A 144 15.83 10.16 10.72
CA ASP A 144 16.75 10.90 9.86
C ASP A 144 15.98 11.83 8.93
N LEU A 145 15.79 13.05 9.40
CA LEU A 145 15.10 14.13 8.70
C LEU A 145 16.03 14.94 7.79
N THR A 146 17.22 14.45 7.45
CA THR A 146 18.07 15.09 6.43
C THR A 146 17.41 14.94 5.07
N ALA A 147 16.74 15.97 4.71
CA ALA A 147 15.56 15.91 3.94
C ALA A 147 15.80 16.33 2.51
N THR A 148 15.63 15.38 1.64
CA THR A 148 15.29 15.62 0.24
C THR A 148 13.98 14.89 -0.06
N GLY A 149 13.10 15.49 -0.85
CA GLY A 149 11.92 14.79 -1.37
C GLY A 149 12.36 13.54 -2.13
N LEU A 150 11.62 12.46 -1.97
CA LEU A 150 11.88 11.24 -2.74
C LEU A 150 11.46 11.45 -4.19
N PRO A 151 12.31 11.13 -5.17
CA PRO A 151 11.92 11.15 -6.56
C PRO A 151 10.70 10.24 -6.82
N PRO A 152 9.89 10.52 -7.85
CA PRO A 152 8.81 9.63 -8.25
C PRO A 152 9.30 8.20 -8.46
N SER A 153 8.45 7.23 -8.14
CA SER A 153 8.72 5.79 -8.33
C SER A 153 9.92 5.23 -7.55
N THR A 154 10.48 5.95 -6.59
CA THR A 154 11.49 5.39 -5.68
C THR A 154 10.84 4.41 -4.72
N MET A 155 11.29 3.17 -4.68
CA MET A 155 10.88 2.20 -3.67
C MET A 155 11.71 2.39 -2.40
N THR A 156 11.07 2.30 -1.24
CA THR A 156 11.71 2.48 0.07
C THR A 156 11.43 1.31 0.99
N TYR A 157 12.38 0.97 1.84
CA TYR A 157 12.18 0.01 2.93
C TYR A 157 11.56 0.66 4.16
N PRO A 158 10.87 -0.11 5.00
CA PRO A 158 10.41 -1.48 4.80
C PRO A 158 9.31 -1.58 3.74
N ALA A 159 9.21 -2.72 3.06
CA ALA A 159 8.27 -2.91 1.96
C ALA A 159 7.67 -4.32 1.91
N ILE A 160 6.43 -4.40 1.43
CA ILE A 160 5.74 -5.65 1.11
C ILE A 160 5.34 -5.60 -0.36
N PHE A 161 5.83 -6.56 -1.13
CA PHE A 161 5.52 -6.72 -2.55
C PHE A 161 4.50 -7.83 -2.72
N LEU A 162 3.31 -7.48 -3.21
CA LEU A 162 2.23 -8.41 -3.50
C LEU A 162 2.26 -8.81 -4.98
N LYS A 163 2.23 -10.11 -5.23
CA LYS A 163 2.28 -10.71 -6.57
C LYS A 163 1.19 -11.77 -6.71
N ASN A 164 0.54 -11.82 -7.87
CA ASN A 164 -0.25 -13.00 -8.26
C ASN A 164 0.70 -14.06 -8.82
N ASN A 165 0.76 -15.22 -8.18
CA ASN A 165 1.62 -16.33 -8.56
C ASN A 165 0.92 -17.34 -9.47
N GLY A 166 -0.39 -17.19 -9.66
CA GLY A 166 -1.21 -18.00 -10.54
C GLY A 166 -2.65 -18.13 -10.06
N SER A 167 -3.54 -18.39 -11.00
CA SER A 167 -4.94 -18.68 -10.71
C SER A 167 -5.40 -19.86 -11.56
N LYS A 168 -6.23 -20.72 -10.98
CA LYS A 168 -6.87 -21.85 -11.69
C LYS A 168 -8.35 -21.90 -11.38
N ASN A 169 -9.13 -22.41 -12.33
CA ASN A 169 -10.55 -22.68 -12.15
C ASN A 169 -10.77 -24.19 -12.17
N GLU A 170 -11.49 -24.72 -11.19
CA GLU A 170 -11.90 -26.10 -11.12
C GLU A 170 -13.43 -26.18 -11.05
N PRO A 171 -14.09 -27.09 -11.80
CA PRO A 171 -15.52 -27.26 -11.70
C PRO A 171 -15.88 -27.81 -10.32
N LEU A 172 -16.72 -27.10 -9.58
CA LEU A 172 -17.14 -27.50 -8.23
C LEU A 172 -18.29 -28.50 -8.25
N ALA A 173 -19.20 -28.42 -9.25
CA ALA A 173 -20.37 -29.24 -9.33
C ALA A 173 -20.92 -29.40 -10.76
N PHE A 174 -21.77 -30.41 -10.98
CA PHE A 174 -22.58 -30.60 -12.19
C PHE A 174 -23.65 -29.51 -12.34
N GLY A 175 -23.35 -28.31 -12.51
CA GLY A 175 -24.30 -27.20 -12.62
C GLY A 175 -23.63 -25.93 -13.05
N GLY A 176 -22.34 -26.03 -13.34
CA GLY A 176 -21.58 -24.95 -13.92
C GLY A 176 -21.09 -23.92 -12.90
N THR A 177 -20.98 -24.27 -11.63
CA THR A 177 -20.27 -23.44 -10.63
C THR A 177 -18.81 -23.83 -10.62
N ASP A 178 -17.94 -22.85 -10.75
CA ASP A 178 -16.49 -23.02 -10.70
C ASP A 178 -15.95 -22.56 -9.35
N GLN A 179 -14.98 -23.29 -8.84
CA GLN A 179 -14.08 -22.81 -7.78
C GLN A 179 -12.85 -22.18 -8.44
N THR A 180 -12.62 -20.93 -8.16
CA THR A 180 -11.38 -20.25 -8.55
C THR A 180 -10.43 -20.25 -7.37
N GLU A 181 -9.26 -20.84 -7.56
CA GLU A 181 -8.16 -20.79 -6.60
C GLU A 181 -7.09 -19.84 -7.13
N THR A 182 -6.57 -18.98 -6.27
CA THR A 182 -5.52 -18.01 -6.62
C THR A 182 -4.44 -18.05 -5.56
N ASP A 183 -3.20 -18.12 -6.02
CA ASP A 183 -2.01 -18.07 -5.17
C ASP A 183 -1.45 -16.66 -5.17
N LEU A 184 -1.54 -15.99 -4.02
CA LEU A 184 -0.92 -14.68 -3.80
C LEU A 184 0.39 -14.86 -3.04
N ARG A 185 1.45 -14.27 -3.55
CA ARG A 185 2.75 -14.25 -2.90
C ARG A 185 3.10 -12.85 -2.43
N MET A 186 3.55 -12.75 -1.19
CA MET A 186 4.06 -11.53 -0.61
C MET A 186 5.55 -11.68 -0.29
N ILE A 187 6.36 -10.72 -0.75
CA ILE A 187 7.77 -10.63 -0.43
C ILE A 187 7.92 -9.47 0.54
N VAL A 188 8.25 -9.78 1.78
CA VAL A 188 8.41 -8.82 2.88
C VAL A 188 9.89 -8.53 3.06
N LEU A 189 10.27 -7.27 2.98
CA LEU A 189 11.64 -6.79 3.16
C LEU A 189 11.67 -5.74 4.27
N SER A 190 12.56 -5.87 5.24
CA SER A 190 12.69 -4.92 6.35
C SER A 190 14.13 -4.82 6.85
N ASP A 191 14.40 -3.71 7.51
CA ASP A 191 15.60 -3.43 8.28
C ASP A 191 15.62 -4.11 9.66
N ASP A 192 14.48 -4.70 10.09
CA ASP A 192 14.30 -5.26 11.42
C ASP A 192 13.59 -6.61 11.37
N GLN A 193 14.20 -7.61 12.04
CA GLN A 193 13.65 -8.95 12.17
C GLN A 193 12.29 -8.96 12.90
N TYR A 194 12.13 -8.14 13.94
CA TYR A 194 10.86 -8.06 14.70
C TYR A 194 9.69 -7.61 13.83
N LYS A 195 9.95 -6.64 12.93
CA LYS A 195 8.93 -6.15 12.00
C LYS A 195 8.48 -7.25 11.05
N ILE A 196 9.41 -8.04 10.51
CA ILE A 196 9.10 -9.18 9.63
C ILE A 196 8.28 -10.24 10.38
N ASP A 197 8.71 -10.62 11.59
CA ASP A 197 8.00 -11.61 12.39
C ASP A 197 6.59 -11.14 12.77
N ALA A 198 6.41 -9.85 13.02
CA ALA A 198 5.11 -9.26 13.29
C ALA A 198 4.18 -9.37 12.07
N VAL A 199 4.68 -9.01 10.86
CA VAL A 199 3.90 -9.15 9.62
C VAL A 199 3.51 -10.60 9.38
N GLY A 200 4.46 -11.55 9.49
CA GLY A 200 4.19 -12.98 9.33
C GLY A 200 3.14 -13.50 10.32
N SER A 201 3.21 -13.06 11.59
CA SER A 201 2.24 -13.43 12.61
C SER A 201 0.84 -12.87 12.32
N ILE A 202 0.75 -11.57 11.99
CA ILE A 202 -0.52 -10.91 11.66
C ILE A 202 -1.22 -11.61 10.49
N LEU A 203 -0.48 -11.95 9.43
CA LEU A 203 -1.08 -12.58 8.26
C LEU A 203 -1.44 -14.05 8.50
N ARG A 204 -0.63 -14.80 9.24
CA ARG A 204 -0.94 -16.18 9.63
C ARG A 204 -2.24 -16.28 10.44
N ASP A 205 -2.52 -15.29 11.28
CA ASP A 205 -3.77 -15.22 12.04
C ASP A 205 -4.99 -14.89 11.16
N ARG A 206 -4.81 -14.69 9.84
CA ARG A 206 -5.90 -14.45 8.87
C ARG A 206 -6.40 -15.70 8.16
N VAL A 207 -5.85 -16.85 8.44
CA VAL A 207 -6.37 -18.13 7.92
C VAL A 207 -7.85 -18.25 8.25
N LYS A 208 -8.63 -18.72 7.26
CA LYS A 208 -10.09 -18.87 7.35
C LYS A 208 -10.86 -17.55 7.55
N THR A 209 -10.31 -16.45 7.07
CA THR A 209 -11.01 -15.16 6.96
C THR A 209 -11.22 -14.75 5.50
N PHE A 210 -12.00 -13.69 5.27
CA PHE A 210 -12.29 -13.18 3.92
C PHE A 210 -11.44 -11.96 3.59
N ILE A 211 -11.09 -11.84 2.30
CA ILE A 211 -10.67 -10.60 1.67
C ILE A 211 -11.89 -10.06 0.93
N PRO A 212 -12.49 -8.94 1.37
CA PRO A 212 -13.61 -8.32 0.67
C PRO A 212 -13.20 -7.86 -0.72
N LEU A 213 -13.96 -8.21 -1.76
CA LEU A 213 -13.71 -7.71 -3.11
C LEU A 213 -14.36 -6.33 -3.30
N ILE A 214 -13.58 -5.38 -3.74
CA ILE A 214 -14.01 -4.00 -4.01
C ILE A 214 -14.11 -3.83 -5.53
N PRO A 215 -15.31 -3.52 -6.08
CA PRO A 215 -15.44 -3.28 -7.51
C PRO A 215 -14.54 -2.13 -7.99
N GLU A 216 -14.04 -2.20 -9.23
CA GLU A 216 -13.14 -1.19 -9.81
C GLU A 216 -13.70 0.24 -9.71
N ALA A 217 -14.99 0.39 -9.95
CA ALA A 217 -15.65 1.69 -9.87
C ALA A 217 -15.57 2.33 -8.47
N ASN A 218 -15.46 1.49 -7.43
CA ASN A 218 -15.41 1.89 -6.03
C ASN A 218 -14.00 1.90 -5.45
N MET A 219 -12.98 1.55 -6.25
CA MET A 219 -11.59 1.69 -5.81
C MET A 219 -11.30 3.14 -5.42
N PRO A 220 -10.64 3.39 -4.27
CA PRO A 220 -10.61 4.72 -3.66
C PRO A 220 -9.78 5.75 -4.41
N PHE A 221 -8.76 5.30 -5.17
CA PHE A 221 -7.78 6.20 -5.77
C PHE A 221 -7.98 6.36 -7.27
N ASN A 222 -7.73 7.58 -7.77
CA ASN A 222 -7.62 7.89 -9.19
C ASN A 222 -6.18 7.68 -9.70
N ALA A 223 -5.96 7.93 -10.99
CA ALA A 223 -4.63 7.79 -11.62
C ALA A 223 -3.57 8.75 -11.07
N LEU A 224 -3.97 9.80 -10.33
CA LEU A 224 -3.07 10.75 -9.68
C LEU A 224 -2.74 10.36 -8.23
N GLY A 225 -3.28 9.22 -7.75
CA GLY A 225 -3.08 8.76 -6.37
C GLY A 225 -3.90 9.50 -5.32
N ASP A 226 -4.88 10.32 -5.73
CA ASP A 226 -5.83 10.99 -4.86
C ASP A 226 -7.17 10.24 -4.82
N TYR A 227 -7.99 10.55 -3.84
CA TYR A 227 -9.32 9.96 -3.71
C TYR A 227 -10.19 10.24 -4.94
N LYS A 228 -10.86 9.22 -5.43
CA LYS A 228 -11.96 9.39 -6.38
C LYS A 228 -13.08 10.19 -5.71
N ASN A 229 -13.68 11.10 -6.47
CA ASN A 229 -14.84 11.88 -6.02
C ASN A 229 -14.64 12.75 -4.76
N ASN A 230 -13.40 13.07 -4.40
CA ASN A 230 -13.07 13.84 -3.18
C ASN A 230 -13.59 13.23 -1.86
N VAL A 231 -13.99 11.98 -1.87
CA VAL A 231 -14.43 11.25 -0.68
C VAL A 231 -13.25 10.57 -0.03
N GLN A 232 -13.12 10.74 1.27
CA GLN A 232 -12.06 10.06 2.04
C GLN A 232 -12.28 8.55 2.02
N PHE A 233 -11.18 7.80 1.91
CA PHE A 233 -11.22 6.36 1.91
C PHE A 233 -11.38 5.82 3.34
N ASN A 234 -12.43 5.05 3.58
CA ASN A 234 -12.67 4.36 4.85
C ASN A 234 -12.85 2.88 4.55
N TYR A 235 -11.78 2.08 4.75
CA TYR A 235 -11.80 0.66 4.43
C TYR A 235 -12.92 -0.10 5.16
N THR A 236 -13.07 0.14 6.46
CA THR A 236 -14.12 -0.52 7.25
C THR A 236 -15.52 -0.12 6.76
N GLY A 237 -15.70 1.15 6.41
CA GLY A 237 -16.97 1.66 5.88
C GLY A 237 -17.38 0.97 4.59
N ILE A 238 -16.46 0.78 3.65
CA ILE A 238 -16.77 0.18 2.34
C ILE A 238 -16.79 -1.36 2.33
N THR A 239 -16.31 -2.01 3.38
CA THR A 239 -16.23 -3.49 3.46
C THR A 239 -17.12 -4.11 4.53
N ASP A 240 -17.57 -3.39 5.54
CA ASP A 240 -18.49 -3.92 6.54
C ASP A 240 -19.93 -3.92 5.98
N ALA A 241 -20.52 -5.12 5.87
CA ALA A 241 -21.91 -5.29 5.39
C ALA A 241 -22.98 -4.53 6.21
N ARG A 242 -22.63 -4.06 7.40
CA ARG A 242 -23.52 -3.24 8.25
C ARG A 242 -23.41 -1.75 7.96
N SER A 243 -22.40 -1.35 7.21
CA SER A 243 -22.18 0.05 6.85
C SER A 243 -23.13 0.45 5.71
N PRO A 244 -23.73 1.65 5.77
CA PRO A 244 -24.49 2.18 4.65
C PRO A 244 -23.63 2.46 3.41
N ASP A 245 -22.34 2.61 3.58
CA ASP A 245 -21.37 2.89 2.51
C ASP A 245 -20.74 1.60 1.96
N CYS A 246 -21.21 0.41 2.41
CA CYS A 246 -20.67 -0.87 1.97
C CYS A 246 -20.86 -1.09 0.46
N VAL A 247 -19.75 -1.31 -0.23
CA VAL A 247 -19.72 -1.60 -1.67
C VAL A 247 -19.26 -3.02 -1.96
N SER A 248 -18.69 -3.70 -0.98
CA SER A 248 -18.22 -5.07 -1.09
C SER A 248 -19.37 -6.04 -0.81
N THR A 249 -19.86 -6.71 -1.84
CA THR A 249 -20.92 -7.72 -1.72
C THR A 249 -20.40 -9.15 -1.77
N THR A 250 -19.15 -9.34 -2.16
CA THR A 250 -18.48 -10.63 -2.31
C THR A 250 -17.07 -10.56 -1.74
N GLY A 251 -16.45 -11.70 -1.52
CA GLY A 251 -15.07 -11.79 -1.04
C GLY A 251 -14.46 -13.12 -1.36
N VAL A 252 -13.13 -13.18 -1.38
CA VAL A 252 -12.38 -14.42 -1.50
C VAL A 252 -11.99 -14.93 -0.13
N PHE A 253 -11.97 -16.24 0.01
CA PHE A 253 -11.67 -16.90 1.28
C PHE A 253 -10.20 -17.26 1.36
N ILE A 254 -9.54 -16.97 2.48
CA ILE A 254 -8.15 -17.35 2.72
C ILE A 254 -8.13 -18.77 3.26
N ASP A 255 -7.71 -19.72 2.43
CA ASP A 255 -7.65 -21.12 2.82
C ASP A 255 -6.44 -21.43 3.68
N ASN A 256 -5.27 -21.00 3.23
CA ASN A 256 -4.00 -21.23 3.91
C ASN A 256 -3.07 -20.02 3.82
N VAL A 257 -2.19 -19.91 4.82
CA VAL A 257 -1.11 -18.92 4.84
C VAL A 257 0.19 -19.64 5.21
N TYR A 258 1.16 -19.62 4.33
CA TYR A 258 2.48 -20.19 4.54
C TYR A 258 3.51 -19.08 4.69
N THR A 259 4.35 -19.17 5.71
CA THR A 259 5.42 -18.19 5.96
C THR A 259 6.77 -18.88 5.88
N SER A 260 7.67 -18.35 5.07
CA SER A 260 9.03 -18.86 4.90
C SER A 260 10.04 -17.75 5.05
N LYS A 261 10.90 -17.83 6.07
CA LYS A 261 12.02 -16.91 6.21
C LYS A 261 13.10 -17.28 5.21
N ILE A 262 13.62 -16.30 4.50
CA ILE A 262 14.81 -16.49 3.66
C ILE A 262 16.02 -16.46 4.59
N GLY A 263 16.32 -17.60 5.18
CA GLY A 263 17.47 -17.79 6.07
C GLY A 263 18.36 -18.91 5.55
N GLY A 264 19.68 -18.81 5.73
CA GLY A 264 20.61 -19.85 5.30
C GLY A 264 21.14 -19.71 3.87
N VAL A 265 21.16 -18.50 3.36
CA VAL A 265 21.77 -18.18 2.06
C VAL A 265 23.24 -18.62 2.07
N THR A 266 23.67 -19.40 1.09
CA THR A 266 25.06 -19.82 0.92
C THR A 266 25.99 -18.61 0.81
N TYR A 267 27.25 -18.76 1.21
CA TYR A 267 28.22 -17.67 1.28
C TYR A 267 28.34 -16.87 -0.04
N SER A 268 28.16 -17.51 -1.18
CA SER A 268 28.16 -16.86 -2.50
C SER A 268 26.97 -15.95 -2.74
N GLN A 269 25.85 -16.18 -2.06
CA GLN A 269 24.65 -15.36 -2.13
C GLN A 269 24.70 -14.21 -1.11
N LYS A 270 25.43 -14.38 0.02
CA LYS A 270 25.62 -13.34 1.03
C LYS A 270 26.35 -12.10 0.52
N THR A 271 27.18 -12.24 -0.51
CA THR A 271 27.90 -11.09 -1.09
C THR A 271 27.02 -10.17 -1.93
N ASN A 272 25.84 -10.63 -2.34
CA ASN A 272 24.91 -9.87 -3.19
C ASN A 272 23.68 -9.38 -2.44
N ILE A 273 23.42 -9.86 -1.21
CA ILE A 273 22.33 -9.38 -0.37
C ILE A 273 22.89 -8.28 0.54
N ASN A 274 22.18 -7.17 0.63
CA ASN A 274 22.49 -6.18 1.66
C ASN A 274 22.36 -6.85 3.04
N PRO A 275 23.42 -6.92 3.85
CA PRO A 275 23.43 -7.64 5.13
C PRO A 275 22.44 -7.06 6.16
N ASP A 276 21.96 -5.85 5.94
CA ASP A 276 21.04 -5.14 6.82
C ASP A 276 19.57 -5.33 6.44
N VAL A 277 19.28 -6.22 5.48
CA VAL A 277 17.89 -6.50 5.04
C VAL A 277 17.49 -7.91 5.40
N PHE A 278 16.46 -8.00 6.21
CA PHE A 278 15.74 -9.24 6.50
C PHE A 278 14.63 -9.47 5.49
N SER A 279 14.35 -10.72 5.15
CA SER A 279 13.33 -11.07 4.16
C SER A 279 12.50 -12.28 4.56
N MET A 280 11.22 -12.25 4.15
CA MET A 280 10.25 -13.33 4.34
C MET A 280 9.37 -13.45 3.10
N ILE A 281 9.08 -14.66 2.69
CA ILE A 281 8.03 -14.96 1.71
C ILE A 281 6.80 -15.45 2.45
N ILE A 282 5.65 -14.92 2.08
CA ILE A 282 4.35 -15.32 2.60
C ILE A 282 3.47 -15.68 1.42
N ASP A 283 3.03 -16.93 1.36
CA ASP A 283 2.12 -17.43 0.35
C ASP A 283 0.71 -17.55 0.94
N LEU A 284 -0.27 -16.94 0.27
CA LEU A 284 -1.68 -17.04 0.58
C LEU A 284 -2.38 -17.81 -0.51
N GLU A 285 -3.00 -18.92 -0.12
CA GLU A 285 -3.95 -19.63 -0.98
C GLU A 285 -5.34 -19.08 -0.71
N ILE A 286 -5.96 -18.50 -1.73
CA ILE A 286 -7.31 -17.94 -1.64
C ILE A 286 -8.24 -18.63 -2.61
N SER A 287 -9.50 -18.79 -2.22
CA SER A 287 -10.52 -19.40 -3.07
C SER A 287 -11.82 -18.59 -3.13
N ASP A 288 -12.52 -18.75 -4.22
CA ASP A 288 -13.84 -18.17 -4.46
C ASP A 288 -14.72 -19.14 -5.25
N ILE A 289 -16.00 -19.19 -4.90
CA ILE A 289 -17.01 -19.98 -5.63
C ILE A 289 -17.77 -19.03 -6.55
N ARG A 290 -17.59 -19.21 -7.85
CA ARG A 290 -18.11 -18.32 -8.88
C ARG A 290 -19.21 -18.98 -9.69
N ALA A 291 -20.29 -18.23 -9.93
CA ALA A 291 -21.26 -18.65 -10.93
C ALA A 291 -20.62 -18.68 -12.32
N PRO A 292 -21.03 -19.61 -13.21
CA PRO A 292 -20.48 -19.68 -14.55
C PRO A 292 -20.65 -18.34 -15.26
N ARG A 293 -19.65 -17.98 -16.03
CA ARG A 293 -19.75 -16.82 -16.93
C ARG A 293 -20.76 -17.17 -18.02
N GLN A 294 -21.82 -16.38 -18.12
CA GLN A 294 -22.73 -16.40 -19.27
C GLN A 294 -22.10 -15.67 -20.46
#